data_ae0590bfdd95fc0c82763ac93bbe5050
#
_entry.id   ae0590bfdd95fc0c82763ac93bbe5050
#
_cell.length_a   1.000
_cell.length_b   1.000
_cell.length_c   1.000
_cell.angle_alpha   90.00
_cell.angle_beta   90.00
_cell.angle_gamma   90.00
#
_symmetry.space_group_name_H-M   'P 1'
#
loop_
_entity.id
_entity.type
_entity.pdbx_description
1 polymer ?
#
loop_
_entity_poly.entity_id
_entity_poly.type
_entity_poly.pdbx_seq_one_letter_code
_entity_poly.pdbx_strand_id
1 'polypeptide(L)'
;MLDRQGDEVDPSIPTNLGRNCPQCTMGGMSDDFLRYLTAKRSVDDRALNRVSWAQLAEYVRARQLALRRPLRVLELGAGVGTMVERLLAWRLFDADAEGVEYTLLDANPALLAAAQQRLVDPPSWLHLNFAGVNVFEYANRAAQYTQRCDLLIANAFLDLLDLPTALPALRTLLTDDGLFYFTINFDGVTLLEPAIDPPFDATVERAYHRTMDERITDGHPSGDSRTGRHLFTQLPAAGFEIRSAGSSDWVVHPVSGAYPDDEAFFLHFIVATMHGALRREPTLDQERFGAWIAERHAQIDRGELVYIAHQLDFFGVAAR
;
A
#
# COMPACT_ATOMS: atom_id res chain seq x y z
N MET A 1 28.28 -22.24 -36.32
CA MET A 1 27.04 -23.01 -36.12
C MET A 1 26.15 -22.17 -35.25
N LEU A 2 25.19 -21.57 -35.90
CA LEU A 2 24.14 -20.71 -35.33
C LEU A 2 23.22 -21.57 -34.47
N ASP A 3 22.81 -21.03 -33.33
CA ASP A 3 21.43 -21.02 -32.83
C ASP A 3 21.33 -20.13 -31.60
N ARG A 4 20.62 -19.16 -31.70
CA ARG A 4 19.23 -18.71 -31.64
C ARG A 4 18.92 -17.95 -30.38
N GLN A 5 18.51 -16.71 -30.65
CA GLN A 5 17.73 -15.83 -29.77
C GLN A 5 18.50 -15.22 -28.60
N GLY A 6 19.32 -14.23 -28.97
CA GLY A 6 19.65 -13.14 -28.11
C GLY A 6 18.46 -12.20 -27.99
N ASP A 7 17.80 -12.22 -26.86
CA ASP A 7 17.16 -11.06 -26.29
C ASP A 7 18.02 -10.68 -25.09
N GLU A 8 18.90 -9.69 -25.29
CA GLU A 8 19.55 -8.98 -24.21
C GLU A 8 18.45 -8.27 -23.42
N VAL A 9 18.07 -8.87 -22.30
CA VAL A 9 17.27 -8.18 -21.28
C VAL A 9 18.20 -7.18 -20.62
N ASP A 10 17.97 -5.91 -20.85
CA ASP A 10 18.62 -4.79 -20.16
C ASP A 10 18.42 -4.97 -18.64
N PRO A 11 19.49 -5.18 -17.84
CA PRO A 11 19.36 -5.42 -16.41
C PRO A 11 19.02 -4.19 -15.58
N SER A 12 18.67 -3.06 -16.20
CA SER A 12 18.44 -1.78 -15.51
C SER A 12 16.97 -1.37 -15.34
N ILE A 13 15.98 -2.24 -15.66
CA ILE A 13 14.56 -1.92 -15.49
C ILE A 13 13.90 -2.92 -14.53
N PRO A 14 13.75 -2.61 -13.24
CA PRO A 14 12.90 -3.42 -12.35
C PRO A 14 11.43 -3.13 -12.64
N THR A 15 10.87 -3.88 -13.55
CA THR A 15 9.45 -3.82 -13.87
C THR A 15 8.73 -4.93 -13.14
N ASN A 16 8.33 -4.84 -11.87
CA ASN A 16 7.36 -5.82 -11.39
C ASN A 16 6.92 -5.74 -9.93
N LEU A 17 6.36 -4.63 -9.49
CA LEU A 17 5.46 -4.65 -8.32
C LEU A 17 4.09 -5.29 -8.64
N GLY A 18 3.79 -5.50 -9.92
CA GLY A 18 2.52 -6.08 -10.39
C GLY A 18 2.57 -7.57 -10.79
N ARG A 19 3.72 -8.25 -10.83
CA ARG A 19 3.81 -9.59 -11.44
C ARG A 19 3.54 -10.77 -10.50
N ASN A 20 3.40 -10.58 -9.20
CA ASN A 20 3.03 -11.63 -8.27
C ASN A 20 1.54 -11.62 -7.86
N CYS A 21 0.73 -10.73 -8.40
CA CYS A 21 -0.72 -10.91 -8.41
C CYS A 21 -1.06 -11.97 -9.47
N PRO A 22 -1.75 -13.07 -9.13
CA PRO A 22 -2.11 -14.13 -10.10
C PRO A 22 -2.90 -13.64 -11.31
N GLN A 23 -3.40 -12.42 -11.29
CA GLN A 23 -4.20 -11.79 -12.34
C GLN A 23 -3.41 -10.77 -13.18
N CYS A 24 -2.16 -10.48 -12.82
CA CYS A 24 -1.25 -9.62 -13.61
C CYS A 24 -0.46 -10.46 -14.61
N THR A 25 -1.12 -11.25 -15.44
CA THR A 25 -0.49 -11.88 -16.59
C THR A 25 -0.32 -10.86 -17.71
N MET A 26 0.89 -10.82 -18.24
CA MET A 26 1.37 -10.10 -19.42
C MET A 26 0.25 -9.60 -20.36
N GLY A 27 -0.06 -8.28 -20.34
CA GLY A 27 -0.89 -7.70 -21.39
C GLY A 27 -1.92 -6.66 -20.97
N GLY A 28 -1.93 -6.17 -19.78
CA GLY A 28 -2.86 -5.13 -19.33
C GLY A 28 -3.24 -5.32 -17.87
N MET A 29 -3.33 -4.23 -17.15
CA MET A 29 -3.90 -4.25 -15.80
C MET A 29 -5.36 -4.67 -15.91
N SER A 30 -5.80 -5.70 -15.14
CA SER A 30 -7.19 -6.13 -15.19
C SER A 30 -8.10 -5.04 -14.60
N ASP A 31 -9.27 -4.84 -15.18
CA ASP A 31 -10.31 -3.95 -14.64
C ASP A 31 -10.63 -4.31 -13.18
N ASP A 32 -10.51 -5.59 -12.82
CA ASP A 32 -10.69 -6.09 -11.46
C ASP A 32 -9.69 -5.50 -10.46
N PHE A 33 -8.42 -5.32 -10.84
CA PHE A 33 -7.44 -4.71 -9.95
C PHE A 33 -7.71 -3.22 -9.72
N LEU A 34 -8.13 -2.50 -10.74
CA LEU A 34 -8.57 -1.10 -10.61
C LEU A 34 -9.81 -1.00 -9.71
N ARG A 35 -10.77 -1.89 -9.90
CA ARG A 35 -11.96 -1.96 -9.07
C ARG A 35 -11.62 -2.29 -7.62
N TYR A 36 -10.70 -3.23 -7.38
CA TYR A 36 -10.21 -3.57 -6.04
C TYR A 36 -9.61 -2.36 -5.32
N LEU A 37 -8.70 -1.60 -5.99
CA LEU A 37 -8.10 -0.40 -5.40
C LEU A 37 -9.15 0.67 -5.08
N THR A 38 -10.23 0.74 -5.85
CA THR A 38 -11.34 1.65 -5.60
C THR A 38 -12.23 1.15 -4.45
N ALA A 39 -12.58 -0.13 -4.44
CA ALA A 39 -13.39 -0.76 -3.40
C ALA A 39 -12.70 -0.74 -2.02
N LYS A 40 -11.36 -0.89 -2.01
CA LYS A 40 -10.53 -0.83 -0.80
C LYS A 40 -10.63 0.52 -0.06
N ARG A 41 -11.02 1.61 -0.74
CA ARG A 41 -11.03 2.95 -0.15
C ARG A 41 -11.91 3.05 1.10
N SER A 42 -13.14 2.53 1.08
CA SER A 42 -14.06 2.57 2.24
C SER A 42 -13.49 1.79 3.43
N VAL A 43 -12.83 0.67 3.16
CA VAL A 43 -12.16 -0.15 4.18
C VAL A 43 -11.00 0.62 4.80
N ASP A 44 -10.12 1.21 3.99
CA ASP A 44 -9.00 2.03 4.46
C ASP A 44 -9.50 3.24 5.27
N ASP A 45 -10.52 3.95 4.78
CA ASP A 45 -11.05 5.16 5.42
C ASP A 45 -11.57 4.89 6.84
N ARG A 46 -12.10 3.70 7.10
CA ARG A 46 -12.50 3.28 8.45
C ARG A 46 -11.33 2.83 9.30
N ALA A 47 -10.33 2.21 8.69
CA ALA A 47 -9.20 1.60 9.37
C ALA A 47 -8.16 2.60 9.87
N LEU A 48 -7.87 3.64 9.09
CA LEU A 48 -6.80 4.59 9.37
C LEU A 48 -6.87 5.15 10.81
N ASN A 49 -5.73 5.12 11.51
CA ASN A 49 -5.63 5.53 12.90
C ASN A 49 -5.90 7.01 13.09
N ARG A 50 -6.99 7.34 13.78
CA ARG A 50 -7.44 8.72 13.95
C ARG A 50 -6.52 9.58 14.83
N VAL A 51 -5.80 8.97 15.76
CA VAL A 51 -4.82 9.67 16.60
C VAL A 51 -3.62 10.09 15.79
N SER A 52 -3.06 9.16 15.00
CA SER A 52 -1.95 9.44 14.09
C SER A 52 -2.34 10.48 13.03
N TRP A 53 -3.57 10.37 12.50
CA TRP A 53 -4.10 11.38 11.58
C TRP A 53 -4.21 12.78 12.20
N ALA A 54 -4.74 12.89 13.41
CA ALA A 54 -4.89 14.19 14.08
C ALA A 54 -3.54 14.86 14.33
N GLN A 55 -2.54 14.10 14.74
CA GLN A 55 -1.17 14.60 14.89
C GLN A 55 -0.57 15.02 13.55
N LEU A 56 -0.69 14.19 12.50
CA LEU A 56 -0.27 14.57 11.15
C LEU A 56 -0.88 15.92 10.76
N ALA A 57 -2.19 16.09 10.93
CA ALA A 57 -2.89 17.33 10.53
C ALA A 57 -2.38 18.56 11.29
N GLU A 58 -2.08 18.43 12.57
CA GLU A 58 -1.47 19.50 13.37
C GLU A 58 -0.09 19.89 12.84
N TYR A 59 0.78 18.91 12.61
CA TYR A 59 2.15 19.14 12.11
C TYR A 59 2.16 19.69 10.67
N VAL A 60 1.29 19.20 9.78
CA VAL A 60 1.16 19.70 8.41
C VAL A 60 0.72 21.16 8.41
N ARG A 61 -0.28 21.52 9.23
CA ARG A 61 -0.73 22.91 9.36
C ARG A 61 0.39 23.82 9.86
N ALA A 62 1.10 23.41 10.92
CA ALA A 62 2.23 24.17 11.45
C ALA A 62 3.33 24.34 10.38
N ARG A 63 3.58 23.29 9.60
CA ARG A 63 4.55 23.31 8.50
C ARG A 63 4.14 24.28 7.41
N GLN A 64 2.89 24.23 6.93
CA GLN A 64 2.40 25.15 5.89
C GLN A 64 2.50 26.61 6.33
N LEU A 65 2.18 26.93 7.60
CA LEU A 65 2.31 28.29 8.14
C LEU A 65 3.77 28.78 8.20
N ALA A 66 4.73 27.88 8.41
CA ALA A 66 6.15 28.23 8.49
C ALA A 66 6.81 28.39 7.11
N LEU A 67 6.29 27.72 6.09
CA LEU A 67 6.85 27.78 4.74
C LEU A 67 6.44 29.08 4.01
N ARG A 68 7.34 29.57 3.13
CA ARG A 68 7.10 30.66 2.18
C ARG A 68 7.10 30.16 0.74
N ARG A 69 6.71 28.93 0.56
CA ARG A 69 6.58 28.21 -0.72
C ARG A 69 5.56 27.09 -0.56
N PRO A 70 5.07 26.50 -1.64
CA PRO A 70 4.20 25.35 -1.56
C PRO A 70 4.80 24.19 -0.74
N LEU A 71 3.95 23.51 0.02
CA LEU A 71 4.30 22.28 0.72
C LEU A 71 4.55 21.18 -0.33
N ARG A 72 5.69 20.52 -0.27
CA ARG A 72 6.02 19.40 -1.17
C ARG A 72 5.66 18.09 -0.54
N VAL A 73 4.74 17.37 -1.18
CA VAL A 73 4.26 16.05 -0.77
C VAL A 73 4.68 15.01 -1.80
N LEU A 74 5.20 13.89 -1.33
CA LEU A 74 5.48 12.72 -2.16
C LEU A 74 4.70 11.53 -1.62
N GLU A 75 3.86 10.93 -2.45
CA GLU A 75 3.14 9.68 -2.15
C GLU A 75 3.78 8.52 -2.92
N LEU A 76 4.16 7.48 -2.19
CA LEU A 76 4.74 6.25 -2.71
C LEU A 76 3.66 5.20 -2.94
N GLY A 77 3.70 4.52 -4.10
CA GLY A 77 2.68 3.52 -4.45
C GLY A 77 1.29 4.15 -4.54
N ALA A 78 1.18 5.31 -5.20
CA ALA A 78 -0.04 6.12 -5.21
C ALA A 78 -1.26 5.43 -5.86
N GLY A 79 -1.04 4.38 -6.63
CA GLY A 79 -2.10 3.60 -7.24
C GLY A 79 -3.03 4.48 -8.09
N VAL A 80 -4.32 4.40 -7.80
CA VAL A 80 -5.37 5.19 -8.50
C VAL A 80 -5.68 6.54 -7.83
N GLY A 81 -4.82 7.02 -6.91
CA GLY A 81 -4.93 8.37 -6.32
C GLY A 81 -5.97 8.50 -5.21
N THR A 82 -6.41 7.42 -4.58
CA THR A 82 -7.42 7.46 -3.50
C THR A 82 -6.94 8.22 -2.26
N MET A 83 -5.63 8.28 -2.00
CA MET A 83 -5.08 9.05 -0.90
C MET A 83 -5.29 10.55 -1.12
N VAL A 84 -5.06 11.07 -2.32
CA VAL A 84 -5.31 12.50 -2.64
C VAL A 84 -6.76 12.88 -2.33
N GLU A 85 -7.72 12.06 -2.77
CA GLU A 85 -9.15 12.31 -2.48
C GLU A 85 -9.43 12.31 -0.97
N ARG A 86 -8.81 11.40 -0.21
CA ARG A 86 -8.92 11.32 1.25
C ARG A 86 -8.36 12.55 1.92
N LEU A 87 -7.15 12.99 1.51
CA LEU A 87 -6.51 14.19 2.06
C LEU A 87 -7.35 15.44 1.85
N LEU A 88 -7.98 15.56 0.68
CA LEU A 88 -8.92 16.64 0.36
C LEU A 88 -10.21 16.55 1.18
N ALA A 89 -10.85 15.37 1.22
CA ALA A 89 -12.09 15.15 1.96
C ALA A 89 -11.93 15.39 3.47
N TRP A 90 -10.79 15.02 4.03
CA TRP A 90 -10.48 15.19 5.45
C TRP A 90 -9.74 16.49 5.76
N ARG A 91 -9.58 17.38 4.76
CA ARG A 91 -9.03 18.73 4.92
C ARG A 91 -7.67 18.75 5.61
N LEU A 92 -6.74 17.92 5.13
CA LEU A 92 -5.38 17.89 5.66
C LEU A 92 -4.66 19.21 5.41
N PHE A 93 -4.85 19.82 4.24
CA PHE A 93 -4.14 21.00 3.80
C PHE A 93 -4.96 22.28 4.03
N ASP A 94 -4.25 23.36 4.38
CA ASP A 94 -4.80 24.70 4.47
C ASP A 94 -4.81 25.34 3.07
N ALA A 95 -6.00 25.66 2.59
CA ALA A 95 -6.20 26.25 1.26
C ALA A 95 -5.72 27.72 1.16
N ASP A 96 -5.60 28.41 2.30
CA ASP A 96 -5.15 29.79 2.39
C ASP A 96 -3.62 29.94 2.50
N ALA A 97 -2.89 28.81 2.58
CA ALA A 97 -1.43 28.77 2.56
C ALA A 97 -0.86 28.92 1.15
N GLU A 98 0.47 28.85 1.02
CA GLU A 98 1.22 29.00 -0.26
C GLU A 98 0.96 27.87 -1.28
N GLY A 99 0.01 26.95 -0.98
CA GLY A 99 -0.36 25.82 -1.84
C GLY A 99 0.40 24.52 -1.54
N VAL A 100 0.16 23.52 -2.38
CA VAL A 100 0.72 22.17 -2.25
C VAL A 100 1.20 21.68 -3.63
N GLU A 101 2.44 21.22 -3.71
CA GLU A 101 3.00 20.44 -4.82
C GLU A 101 2.94 18.94 -4.41
N TYR A 102 2.04 18.19 -5.00
CA TYR A 102 1.80 16.79 -4.67
C TYR A 102 2.27 15.86 -5.79
N THR A 103 3.24 15.02 -5.52
CA THR A 103 3.74 14.03 -6.48
C THR A 103 3.20 12.65 -6.14
N LEU A 104 2.42 12.08 -7.08
CA LEU A 104 1.99 10.69 -7.06
C LEU A 104 3.06 9.84 -7.75
N LEU A 105 3.72 8.98 -6.99
CA LEU A 105 4.74 8.05 -7.49
C LEU A 105 4.18 6.64 -7.53
N ASP A 106 4.20 6.01 -8.70
CA ASP A 106 3.87 4.59 -8.87
C ASP A 106 4.70 4.01 -10.00
N ALA A 107 5.18 2.78 -9.85
CA ALA A 107 5.93 2.09 -10.89
C ALA A 107 5.05 1.64 -12.06
N ASN A 108 3.73 1.56 -11.86
CA ASN A 108 2.77 1.15 -12.88
C ASN A 108 2.12 2.38 -13.56
N PRO A 109 2.50 2.71 -14.81
CA PRO A 109 1.97 3.88 -15.51
C PRO A 109 0.46 3.81 -15.78
N ALA A 110 -0.13 2.61 -15.85
CA ALA A 110 -1.56 2.46 -16.05
C ALA A 110 -2.37 2.86 -14.80
N LEU A 111 -1.83 2.64 -13.58
CA LEU A 111 -2.42 3.14 -12.35
C LEU A 111 -2.40 4.67 -12.31
N LEU A 112 -1.28 5.28 -12.69
CA LEU A 112 -1.19 6.73 -12.77
C LEU A 112 -2.12 7.33 -13.83
N ALA A 113 -2.31 6.66 -14.96
CA ALA A 113 -3.29 7.09 -15.97
C ALA A 113 -4.73 7.04 -15.40
N ALA A 114 -5.07 6.03 -14.64
CA ALA A 114 -6.35 5.96 -13.93
C ALA A 114 -6.47 7.04 -12.85
N ALA A 115 -5.39 7.32 -12.10
CA ALA A 115 -5.34 8.41 -11.13
C ALA A 115 -5.57 9.78 -11.80
N GLN A 116 -4.95 10.03 -12.96
CA GLN A 116 -5.16 11.26 -13.74
C GLN A 116 -6.62 11.43 -14.19
N GLN A 117 -7.25 10.35 -14.64
CA GLN A 117 -8.68 10.36 -15.01
C GLN A 117 -9.61 10.57 -13.81
N ARG A 118 -9.20 10.15 -12.63
CA ARG A 118 -9.97 10.26 -11.40
C ARG A 118 -9.82 11.63 -10.73
N LEU A 119 -8.61 12.20 -10.74
CA LEU A 119 -8.26 13.45 -10.06
C LEU A 119 -8.37 14.65 -11.03
N VAL A 120 -9.50 14.73 -11.73
CA VAL A 120 -9.80 15.89 -12.60
C VAL A 120 -10.16 17.11 -11.76
N ASP A 121 -9.78 18.30 -12.23
CA ASP A 121 -10.11 19.59 -11.63
C ASP A 121 -9.75 19.71 -10.12
N PRO A 122 -8.48 19.46 -9.73
CA PRO A 122 -8.06 19.68 -8.35
C PRO A 122 -8.21 21.17 -7.98
N PRO A 123 -8.36 21.50 -6.70
CA PRO A 123 -8.37 22.89 -6.25
C PRO A 123 -7.14 23.67 -6.76
N SER A 124 -7.28 24.94 -7.08
CA SER A 124 -6.22 25.76 -7.70
C SER A 124 -4.93 25.88 -6.88
N TRP A 125 -5.01 25.64 -5.58
CA TRP A 125 -3.86 25.60 -4.67
C TRP A 125 -3.13 24.25 -4.63
N LEU A 126 -3.69 23.18 -5.26
CA LEU A 126 -3.10 21.83 -5.29
C LEU A 126 -2.58 21.52 -6.71
N HIS A 127 -1.27 21.40 -6.84
CA HIS A 127 -0.61 21.01 -8.09
C HIS A 127 -0.22 19.53 -8.04
N LEU A 128 -0.82 18.71 -8.93
CA LEU A 128 -0.57 17.28 -9.02
C LEU A 128 0.51 16.98 -10.06
N ASN A 129 1.53 16.23 -9.66
CA ASN A 129 2.57 15.68 -10.50
C ASN A 129 2.48 14.15 -10.48
N PHE A 130 2.68 13.49 -11.63
CA PHE A 130 2.60 12.04 -11.75
C PHE A 130 3.96 11.52 -12.22
N ALA A 131 4.58 10.65 -11.42
CA ALA A 131 5.90 10.09 -11.65
C ALA A 131 5.82 8.56 -11.83
N GLY A 132 5.90 8.10 -13.08
CA GLY A 132 5.82 6.68 -13.46
C GLY A 132 7.18 6.00 -13.38
N VAL A 133 7.74 5.86 -12.18
CA VAL A 133 9.06 5.24 -11.96
C VAL A 133 9.08 4.45 -10.65
N ASN A 134 10.04 3.54 -10.53
CA ASN A 134 10.30 2.81 -9.29
C ASN A 134 10.80 3.77 -8.20
N VAL A 135 10.46 3.49 -6.95
CA VAL A 135 10.83 4.33 -5.79
C VAL A 135 12.36 4.49 -5.63
N PHE A 136 13.14 3.45 -5.88
CA PHE A 136 14.61 3.52 -5.79
C PHE A 136 15.21 4.36 -6.91
N GLU A 137 14.67 4.25 -8.13
CA GLU A 137 15.06 5.10 -9.24
C GLU A 137 14.72 6.56 -8.95
N TYR A 138 13.52 6.81 -8.39
CA TYR A 138 13.13 8.16 -7.98
C TYR A 138 14.07 8.71 -6.90
N ALA A 139 14.40 7.92 -5.87
CA ALA A 139 15.32 8.32 -4.81
C ALA A 139 16.72 8.64 -5.34
N ASN A 140 17.23 7.84 -6.25
CA ASN A 140 18.53 8.09 -6.88
C ASN A 140 18.54 9.39 -7.71
N ARG A 141 17.47 9.67 -8.45
CA ARG A 141 17.33 10.93 -9.20
C ARG A 141 17.19 12.13 -8.26
N ALA A 142 16.33 12.01 -7.23
CA ALA A 142 16.12 13.08 -6.26
C ALA A 142 17.41 13.48 -5.52
N ALA A 143 18.26 12.50 -5.18
CA ALA A 143 19.57 12.74 -4.56
C ALA A 143 20.49 13.60 -5.46
N GLN A 144 20.43 13.42 -6.79
CA GLN A 144 21.20 14.22 -7.75
C GLN A 144 20.74 15.66 -7.87
N TYR A 145 19.43 15.91 -7.70
CA TYR A 145 18.82 17.22 -7.90
C TYR A 145 18.39 17.93 -6.61
N THR A 146 18.76 17.38 -5.44
CA THR A 146 18.38 17.90 -4.11
C THR A 146 16.88 18.16 -3.94
N GLN A 147 16.06 17.43 -4.69
CA GLN A 147 14.60 17.52 -4.59
C GLN A 147 14.11 16.71 -3.40
N ARG A 148 13.87 17.38 -2.28
CA ARG A 148 13.35 16.77 -1.06
C ARG A 148 11.91 17.21 -0.82
N CYS A 149 11.09 16.30 -0.27
CA CYS A 149 9.72 16.60 0.14
C CYS A 149 9.63 16.99 1.61
N ASP A 150 8.58 17.71 1.96
CA ASP A 150 8.24 18.10 3.33
C ASP A 150 7.37 17.05 4.02
N LEU A 151 6.63 16.25 3.22
CA LEU A 151 5.78 15.15 3.68
C LEU A 151 5.94 13.96 2.73
N LEU A 152 6.27 12.81 3.28
CA LEU A 152 6.35 11.52 2.59
C LEU A 152 5.20 10.63 3.06
N ILE A 153 4.39 10.16 2.12
CA ILE A 153 3.23 9.29 2.38
C ILE A 153 3.46 7.93 1.74
N ALA A 154 3.12 6.85 2.46
CA ALA A 154 3.03 5.51 1.93
C ALA A 154 1.83 4.79 2.56
N ASN A 155 0.86 4.36 1.75
CA ASN A 155 -0.34 3.67 2.22
C ASN A 155 -0.41 2.26 1.63
N ALA A 156 -0.35 1.23 2.48
CA ALA A 156 -0.31 -0.18 2.07
C ALA A 156 0.80 -0.45 1.04
N PHE A 157 2.00 0.05 1.31
CA PHE A 157 3.11 0.01 0.36
C PHE A 157 4.41 -0.54 0.97
N LEU A 158 4.72 -0.24 2.24
CA LEU A 158 6.01 -0.63 2.83
C LEU A 158 6.15 -2.14 3.01
N ASP A 159 5.06 -2.87 3.18
CA ASP A 159 5.01 -4.33 3.23
C ASP A 159 5.30 -5.01 1.88
N LEU A 160 5.58 -4.22 0.85
CA LEU A 160 6.02 -4.67 -0.48
C LEU A 160 7.52 -4.45 -0.72
N LEU A 161 8.24 -3.90 0.25
CA LEU A 161 9.65 -3.50 0.09
C LEU A 161 10.58 -4.30 1.01
N ASP A 162 11.86 -4.39 0.60
CA ASP A 162 12.96 -4.72 1.49
C ASP A 162 13.26 -3.50 2.39
N LEU A 163 12.65 -3.46 3.57
CA LEU A 163 12.72 -2.30 4.46
C LEU A 163 14.14 -1.89 4.88
N PRO A 164 15.08 -2.83 5.20
CA PRO A 164 16.45 -2.46 5.51
C PRO A 164 17.14 -1.66 4.41
N THR A 165 16.83 -1.96 3.15
CA THR A 165 17.36 -1.23 1.98
C THR A 165 16.51 0.01 1.65
N ALA A 166 15.19 -0.09 1.76
CA ALA A 166 14.27 0.96 1.36
C ALA A 166 14.29 2.17 2.31
N LEU A 167 14.22 1.95 3.62
CA LEU A 167 14.08 3.05 4.59
C LEU A 167 15.22 4.08 4.54
N PRO A 168 16.51 3.68 4.45
CA PRO A 168 17.59 4.66 4.25
C PRO A 168 17.41 5.49 2.96
N ALA A 169 17.00 4.86 1.86
CA ALA A 169 16.75 5.57 0.60
C ALA A 169 15.56 6.55 0.74
N LEU A 170 14.45 6.12 1.38
CA LEU A 170 13.30 6.97 1.65
C LEU A 170 13.65 8.16 2.56
N ARG A 171 14.55 7.98 3.53
CA ARG A 171 15.02 9.06 4.41
C ARG A 171 15.70 10.18 3.62
N THR A 172 16.39 9.86 2.54
CA THR A 172 17.06 10.87 1.68
C THR A 172 16.06 11.76 0.93
N LEU A 173 14.82 11.29 0.71
CA LEU A 173 13.76 12.03 0.04
C LEU A 173 13.17 13.15 0.92
N LEU A 174 13.31 13.05 2.24
CA LEU A 174 12.77 14.01 3.20
C LEU A 174 13.74 15.18 3.46
N THR A 175 13.18 16.36 3.66
CA THR A 175 13.89 17.48 4.29
C THR A 175 14.33 17.10 5.72
N ASP A 176 15.26 17.86 6.30
CA ASP A 176 15.86 17.51 7.60
C ASP A 176 14.85 17.46 8.77
N ASP A 177 13.75 18.14 8.65
CA ASP A 177 12.60 18.16 9.56
C ASP A 177 11.29 17.74 8.85
N GLY A 178 11.42 16.96 7.76
CA GLY A 178 10.30 16.45 6.96
C GLY A 178 9.44 15.49 7.75
N LEU A 179 8.19 15.39 7.37
CA LEU A 179 7.17 14.52 7.97
C LEU A 179 7.05 13.22 7.20
N PHE A 180 6.73 12.13 7.88
CA PHE A 180 6.31 10.89 7.22
C PHE A 180 4.97 10.39 7.77
N TYR A 181 4.17 9.76 6.89
CA TYR A 181 2.92 9.12 7.24
C TYR A 181 2.81 7.77 6.50
N PHE A 182 3.09 6.69 7.23
CA PHE A 182 3.14 5.33 6.70
C PHE A 182 2.00 4.53 7.31
N THR A 183 1.05 4.11 6.48
CA THR A 183 -0.23 3.56 6.94
C THR A 183 -0.55 2.22 6.33
N ILE A 184 -1.43 1.47 7.00
CA ILE A 184 -1.91 0.17 6.54
C ILE A 184 -0.72 -0.79 6.32
N ASN A 185 0.20 -0.84 7.30
CA ASN A 185 1.34 -1.74 7.27
C ASN A 185 0.95 -3.06 7.93
N PHE A 186 0.84 -4.13 7.15
CA PHE A 186 0.39 -5.45 7.61
C PHE A 186 1.25 -5.98 8.75
N ASP A 187 0.63 -6.61 9.77
CA ASP A 187 1.31 -7.09 10.98
C ASP A 187 0.91 -8.51 11.42
N GLY A 188 0.77 -9.41 10.46
CA GLY A 188 0.82 -10.85 10.69
C GLY A 188 -0.43 -11.48 11.31
N VAL A 189 -1.60 -10.86 11.16
CA VAL A 189 -2.88 -11.46 11.55
C VAL A 189 -3.89 -11.31 10.42
N THR A 190 -4.47 -12.42 10.00
CA THR A 190 -5.57 -12.50 9.04
C THR A 190 -6.63 -13.43 9.59
N LEU A 191 -7.81 -12.92 9.90
CA LEU A 191 -8.93 -13.69 10.43
C LEU A 191 -10.09 -13.71 9.44
N LEU A 192 -10.70 -14.87 9.28
CA LEU A 192 -11.85 -15.12 8.41
C LEU A 192 -12.90 -15.89 9.21
N GLU A 193 -14.00 -15.23 9.59
CA GLU A 193 -15.10 -15.80 10.34
C GLU A 193 -16.42 -15.76 9.52
N PRO A 194 -17.31 -16.77 9.68
CA PRO A 194 -17.20 -17.91 10.57
C PRO A 194 -16.15 -18.91 10.12
N ALA A 195 -15.51 -19.58 11.08
CA ALA A 195 -14.56 -20.64 10.80
C ALA A 195 -15.22 -21.79 10.01
N ILE A 196 -14.50 -22.34 9.03
CA ILE A 196 -14.93 -23.54 8.28
C ILE A 196 -14.39 -24.80 8.99
N ASP A 197 -13.11 -24.79 9.27
CA ASP A 197 -12.36 -25.86 9.93
C ASP A 197 -11.17 -25.22 10.62
N PRO A 198 -11.26 -24.92 11.94
CA PRO A 198 -10.26 -24.11 12.62
C PRO A 198 -8.80 -24.59 12.49
N PRO A 199 -8.47 -25.91 12.52
CA PRO A 199 -7.11 -26.38 12.27
C PRO A 199 -6.65 -26.13 10.82
N PHE A 200 -7.55 -26.24 9.85
CA PHE A 200 -7.23 -26.00 8.45
C PHE A 200 -7.16 -24.51 8.15
N ASP A 201 -8.09 -23.71 8.68
CA ASP A 201 -8.08 -22.25 8.59
C ASP A 201 -6.72 -21.69 9.05
N ALA A 202 -6.24 -22.12 10.22
CA ALA A 202 -4.93 -21.73 10.74
C ALA A 202 -3.75 -22.22 9.87
N THR A 203 -3.92 -23.32 9.13
CA THR A 203 -2.89 -23.81 8.21
C THR A 203 -2.84 -22.96 6.96
N VAL A 204 -4.00 -22.59 6.40
CA VAL A 204 -4.11 -21.68 5.24
C VAL A 204 -3.54 -20.31 5.58
N GLU A 205 -3.90 -19.74 6.73
CA GLU A 205 -3.39 -18.44 7.20
C GLU A 205 -1.85 -18.45 7.29
N ARG A 206 -1.27 -19.43 7.99
CA ARG A 206 0.21 -19.54 8.08
C ARG A 206 0.88 -19.69 6.73
N ALA A 207 0.30 -20.49 5.83
CA ALA A 207 0.83 -20.66 4.49
C ALA A 207 0.77 -19.34 3.69
N TYR A 208 -0.32 -18.59 3.84
CA TYR A 208 -0.48 -17.29 3.18
C TYR A 208 0.55 -16.26 3.68
N HIS A 209 0.74 -16.14 5.00
CA HIS A 209 1.76 -15.25 5.57
C HIS A 209 3.17 -15.64 5.11
N ARG A 210 3.48 -16.94 5.05
CA ARG A 210 4.76 -17.42 4.52
C ARG A 210 5.01 -16.96 3.09
N THR A 211 4.00 -16.89 2.22
CA THR A 211 4.19 -16.36 0.85
C THR A 211 4.61 -14.90 0.81
N MET A 212 4.27 -14.12 1.84
CA MET A 212 4.74 -12.74 1.99
C MET A 212 6.21 -12.72 2.43
N ASP A 213 6.56 -13.55 3.43
CA ASP A 213 7.92 -13.63 3.97
C ASP A 213 8.94 -14.17 2.96
N GLU A 214 8.52 -15.09 2.08
CA GLU A 214 9.36 -15.72 1.05
C GLU A 214 9.35 -14.98 -0.28
N ARG A 215 8.66 -13.83 -0.36
CA ARG A 215 8.55 -13.09 -1.62
C ARG A 215 9.89 -12.51 -2.04
N ILE A 216 10.25 -12.79 -3.29
CA ILE A 216 11.44 -12.25 -3.95
C ILE A 216 10.98 -11.39 -5.13
N THR A 217 11.49 -10.17 -5.19
CA THR A 217 11.30 -9.25 -6.32
C THR A 217 12.68 -8.82 -6.81
N ASP A 218 12.95 -9.00 -8.11
CA ASP A 218 14.23 -8.65 -8.73
C ASP A 218 15.46 -9.26 -8.02
N GLY A 219 15.32 -10.49 -7.48
CA GLY A 219 16.38 -11.20 -6.78
C GLY A 219 16.60 -10.79 -5.32
N HIS A 220 15.80 -9.89 -4.78
CA HIS A 220 15.88 -9.41 -3.40
C HIS A 220 14.61 -9.79 -2.62
N PRO A 221 14.74 -10.07 -1.30
CA PRO A 221 13.58 -10.16 -0.43
C PRO A 221 12.70 -8.91 -0.57
N SER A 222 11.39 -9.11 -0.67
CA SER A 222 10.46 -7.99 -0.80
C SER A 222 9.21 -8.25 0.01
N GLY A 223 9.11 -7.53 1.10
CA GLY A 223 8.00 -7.65 2.02
C GLY A 223 8.25 -8.62 3.17
N ASP A 224 7.32 -8.55 4.10
CA ASP A 224 7.40 -9.24 5.37
C ASP A 224 5.98 -9.24 5.95
N SER A 225 5.47 -10.40 6.34
CA SER A 225 4.15 -10.51 6.98
C SER A 225 4.05 -9.77 8.33
N ARG A 226 5.16 -9.27 8.85
CA ARG A 226 5.27 -8.56 10.13
C ARG A 226 5.85 -7.15 10.00
N THR A 227 5.71 -6.57 8.82
CA THR A 227 6.19 -5.22 8.50
C THR A 227 5.80 -4.20 9.57
N GLY A 228 4.54 -4.20 10.02
CA GLY A 228 4.05 -3.24 11.01
C GLY A 228 4.90 -3.21 12.26
N ARG A 229 5.11 -4.35 12.93
CA ARG A 229 5.91 -4.40 14.18
C ARG A 229 7.39 -4.15 13.97
N HIS A 230 7.94 -4.53 12.81
CA HIS A 230 9.36 -4.31 12.50
C HIS A 230 9.68 -2.83 12.26
N LEU A 231 8.71 -2.03 11.82
CA LEU A 231 8.89 -0.59 11.65
C LEU A 231 9.24 0.14 12.96
N PHE A 232 8.84 -0.37 14.14
CA PHE A 232 9.22 0.25 15.43
C PHE A 232 10.73 0.27 15.67
N THR A 233 11.46 -0.71 15.14
CA THR A 233 12.92 -0.77 15.26
C THR A 233 13.64 -0.25 14.03
N GLN A 234 13.09 -0.46 12.84
CA GLN A 234 13.75 -0.11 11.59
C GLN A 234 13.64 1.37 11.25
N LEU A 235 12.51 2.02 11.57
CA LEU A 235 12.36 3.46 11.37
C LEU A 235 13.42 4.29 12.14
N PRO A 236 13.59 4.10 13.46
CA PRO A 236 14.64 4.79 14.19
C PRO A 236 16.05 4.48 13.67
N ALA A 237 16.33 3.23 13.30
CA ALA A 237 17.63 2.83 12.74
C ALA A 237 17.93 3.52 11.39
N ALA A 238 16.89 3.88 10.63
CA ALA A 238 17.02 4.58 9.35
C ALA A 238 16.93 6.12 9.48
N GLY A 239 16.89 6.67 10.70
CA GLY A 239 16.86 8.13 10.93
C GLY A 239 15.47 8.74 10.85
N PHE A 240 14.44 7.98 11.23
CA PHE A 240 13.07 8.47 11.43
C PHE A 240 12.73 8.48 12.91
N GLU A 241 12.04 9.50 13.38
CA GLU A 241 11.54 9.58 14.75
C GLU A 241 10.02 9.39 14.76
N ILE A 242 9.55 8.30 15.36
CA ILE A 242 8.13 7.99 15.48
C ILE A 242 7.50 8.94 16.51
N ARG A 243 6.45 9.66 16.13
CA ARG A 243 5.65 10.55 17.00
C ARG A 243 4.34 9.91 17.41
N SER A 244 3.77 9.10 16.54
CA SER A 244 2.53 8.35 16.78
C SER A 244 2.58 7.02 16.06
N ALA A 245 2.04 6.00 16.70
CA ALA A 245 1.74 4.73 16.08
C ALA A 245 0.44 4.18 16.65
N GLY A 246 -0.30 3.41 15.85
CA GLY A 246 -1.52 2.78 16.30
C GLY A 246 -2.08 1.81 15.29
N SER A 247 -3.02 0.97 15.74
CA SER A 247 -3.70 0.00 14.91
C SER A 247 -4.55 0.68 13.82
N SER A 248 -4.55 0.06 12.64
CA SER A 248 -5.37 0.43 11.47
C SER A 248 -5.99 -0.82 10.86
N ASP A 249 -6.59 -1.63 11.69
CA ASP A 249 -7.14 -2.92 11.28
C ASP A 249 -8.25 -2.75 10.24
N TRP A 250 -8.14 -3.50 9.16
CA TRP A 250 -9.30 -3.74 8.33
C TRP A 250 -10.27 -4.63 9.09
N VAL A 251 -11.47 -4.14 9.30
CA VAL A 251 -12.59 -4.90 9.84
C VAL A 251 -13.73 -4.79 8.85
N VAL A 252 -13.88 -5.83 8.03
CA VAL A 252 -14.91 -5.89 6.98
C VAL A 252 -15.94 -6.92 7.38
N HIS A 253 -17.18 -6.49 7.52
CA HIS A 253 -18.30 -7.34 7.94
C HIS A 253 -19.59 -6.85 7.33
N PRO A 254 -20.59 -7.73 7.17
CA PRO A 254 -21.89 -7.32 6.67
C PRO A 254 -22.64 -6.45 7.70
N VAL A 255 -23.39 -5.49 7.20
CA VAL A 255 -24.33 -4.65 7.95
C VAL A 255 -25.72 -4.96 7.45
N SER A 256 -26.60 -5.47 8.31
CA SER A 256 -27.95 -5.92 7.93
C SER A 256 -27.96 -6.93 6.77
N GLY A 257 -26.98 -7.83 6.74
CA GLY A 257 -26.88 -8.91 5.75
C GLY A 257 -26.25 -8.51 4.40
N ALA A 258 -25.72 -7.29 4.26
CA ALA A 258 -25.03 -6.83 3.06
C ALA A 258 -23.75 -6.08 3.42
N TYR A 259 -22.75 -6.11 2.53
CA TYR A 259 -21.55 -5.31 2.70
C TYR A 259 -21.78 -3.88 2.19
N PRO A 260 -21.26 -2.86 2.90
CA PRO A 260 -21.35 -1.49 2.42
C PRO A 260 -20.50 -1.28 1.16
N ASP A 261 -20.85 -0.27 0.38
CA ASP A 261 -20.14 0.12 -0.84
C ASP A 261 -19.85 -1.08 -1.78
N ASP A 262 -18.60 -1.26 -2.22
CA ASP A 262 -18.14 -2.38 -3.05
C ASP A 262 -17.27 -3.38 -2.25
N GLU A 263 -17.50 -3.49 -0.94
CA GLU A 263 -16.68 -4.30 -0.05
C GLU A 263 -16.87 -5.81 -0.23
N ALA A 264 -18.00 -6.26 -0.77
CA ALA A 264 -18.15 -7.64 -1.21
C ALA A 264 -17.13 -7.98 -2.30
N PHE A 265 -16.94 -7.09 -3.28
CA PHE A 265 -15.93 -7.28 -4.31
C PHE A 265 -14.50 -7.25 -3.72
N PHE A 266 -14.22 -6.34 -2.79
CA PHE A 266 -12.96 -6.32 -2.05
C PHE A 266 -12.67 -7.68 -1.40
N LEU A 267 -13.64 -8.29 -0.71
CA LEU A 267 -13.49 -9.59 -0.07
C LEU A 267 -13.26 -10.71 -1.09
N HIS A 268 -14.04 -10.74 -2.18
CA HIS A 268 -13.84 -11.71 -3.27
C HIS A 268 -12.42 -11.60 -3.84
N PHE A 269 -11.89 -10.39 -4.00
CA PHE A 269 -10.54 -10.15 -4.48
C PHE A 269 -9.48 -10.65 -3.50
N ILE A 270 -9.65 -10.42 -2.19
CA ILE A 270 -8.76 -10.96 -1.14
C ILE A 270 -8.74 -12.49 -1.17
N VAL A 271 -9.91 -13.14 -1.21
CA VAL A 271 -10.01 -14.62 -1.28
C VAL A 271 -9.37 -15.16 -2.56
N ALA A 272 -9.58 -14.50 -3.71
CA ALA A 272 -8.95 -14.85 -4.97
C ALA A 272 -7.41 -14.68 -4.93
N THR A 273 -6.91 -13.66 -4.23
CA THR A 273 -5.47 -13.44 -4.01
C THR A 273 -4.88 -14.57 -3.17
N MET A 274 -5.53 -14.98 -2.08
CA MET A 274 -5.12 -16.14 -1.28
C MET A 274 -5.10 -17.42 -2.11
N HIS A 275 -6.14 -17.65 -2.93
CA HIS A 275 -6.18 -18.79 -3.85
C HIS A 275 -5.00 -18.78 -4.81
N GLY A 276 -4.75 -17.64 -5.46
CA GLY A 276 -3.64 -17.49 -6.41
C GLY A 276 -2.27 -17.77 -5.79
N ALA A 277 -2.06 -17.29 -4.55
CA ALA A 277 -0.83 -17.49 -3.80
C ALA A 277 -0.60 -18.94 -3.39
N LEU A 278 -1.66 -19.67 -3.02
CA LEU A 278 -1.58 -21.00 -2.39
C LEU A 278 -1.97 -22.18 -3.29
N ARG A 279 -2.48 -21.96 -4.49
CA ARG A 279 -2.91 -23.05 -5.42
C ARG A 279 -1.82 -24.05 -5.81
N ARG A 280 -0.56 -23.76 -5.50
CA ARG A 280 0.60 -24.65 -5.73
C ARG A 280 1.38 -24.93 -4.45
N GLU A 281 0.82 -24.58 -3.30
CA GLU A 281 1.47 -24.79 -2.02
C GLU A 281 1.47 -26.30 -1.68
N PRO A 282 2.64 -26.95 -1.63
CA PRO A 282 2.73 -28.39 -1.52
C PRO A 282 2.32 -28.93 -0.15
N THR A 283 2.26 -28.06 0.87
CA THR A 283 1.87 -28.45 2.22
C THR A 283 0.35 -28.44 2.43
N LEU A 284 -0.42 -27.96 1.45
CA LEU A 284 -1.88 -27.95 1.48
C LEU A 284 -2.46 -29.06 0.62
N ASP A 285 -3.46 -29.76 1.16
CA ASP A 285 -4.37 -30.59 0.39
C ASP A 285 -5.16 -29.68 -0.55
N GLN A 286 -4.86 -29.76 -1.86
CA GLN A 286 -5.39 -28.83 -2.87
C GLN A 286 -6.89 -29.04 -3.14
N GLU A 287 -7.44 -30.25 -2.97
CA GLU A 287 -8.88 -30.49 -3.09
C GLU A 287 -9.62 -29.80 -1.93
N ARG A 288 -9.15 -30.03 -0.71
CA ARG A 288 -9.69 -29.39 0.50
C ARG A 288 -9.54 -27.86 0.44
N PHE A 289 -8.40 -27.36 -0.07
CA PHE A 289 -8.19 -25.93 -0.24
C PHE A 289 -9.14 -25.33 -1.27
N GLY A 290 -9.39 -26.02 -2.40
CA GLY A 290 -10.38 -25.58 -3.38
C GLY A 290 -11.79 -25.49 -2.80
N ALA A 291 -12.20 -26.48 -1.99
CA ALA A 291 -13.49 -26.47 -1.29
C ALA A 291 -13.57 -25.30 -0.25
N TRP A 292 -12.46 -25.05 0.45
CA TRP A 292 -12.35 -23.93 1.38
C TRP A 292 -12.52 -22.57 0.69
N ILE A 293 -11.86 -22.36 -0.47
CA ILE A 293 -11.98 -21.14 -1.28
C ILE A 293 -13.42 -20.96 -1.75
N ALA A 294 -14.06 -22.03 -2.26
CA ALA A 294 -15.46 -21.98 -2.70
C ALA A 294 -16.40 -21.58 -1.56
N GLU A 295 -16.21 -22.14 -0.36
CA GLU A 295 -17.02 -21.78 0.80
C GLU A 295 -16.78 -20.33 1.25
N ARG A 296 -15.53 -19.81 1.22
CA ARG A 296 -15.27 -18.40 1.53
C ARG A 296 -16.01 -17.45 0.56
N HIS A 297 -16.02 -17.76 -0.74
CA HIS A 297 -16.83 -16.99 -1.69
C HIS A 297 -18.32 -17.10 -1.40
N ALA A 298 -18.82 -18.30 -1.07
CA ALA A 298 -20.23 -18.49 -0.72
C ALA A 298 -20.62 -17.74 0.59
N GLN A 299 -19.75 -17.67 1.58
CA GLN A 299 -19.96 -16.86 2.80
C GLN A 299 -20.07 -15.36 2.46
N ILE A 300 -19.27 -14.85 1.49
CA ILE A 300 -19.41 -13.46 1.03
C ILE A 300 -20.78 -13.26 0.37
N ASP A 301 -21.16 -14.15 -0.56
CA ASP A 301 -22.44 -14.06 -1.29
C ASP A 301 -23.66 -14.09 -0.36
N ARG A 302 -23.55 -14.81 0.77
CA ARG A 302 -24.59 -14.88 1.80
C ARG A 302 -24.56 -13.71 2.81
N GLY A 303 -23.54 -12.81 2.69
CA GLY A 303 -23.36 -11.73 3.65
C GLY A 303 -23.03 -12.24 5.06
N GLU A 304 -22.13 -13.20 5.18
CA GLU A 304 -21.73 -13.87 6.43
C GLU A 304 -20.27 -13.67 6.79
N LEU A 305 -19.38 -13.52 5.78
CA LEU A 305 -17.94 -13.45 6.01
C LEU A 305 -17.56 -12.18 6.79
N VAL A 306 -16.83 -12.36 7.87
CA VAL A 306 -16.08 -11.29 8.55
C VAL A 306 -14.60 -11.47 8.24
N TYR A 307 -13.96 -10.41 7.76
CA TYR A 307 -12.53 -10.37 7.47
C TYR A 307 -11.85 -9.34 8.37
N ILE A 308 -10.80 -9.75 9.07
CA ILE A 308 -9.98 -8.86 9.89
C ILE A 308 -8.51 -9.05 9.49
N ALA A 309 -7.83 -7.95 9.18
CA ALA A 309 -6.39 -7.92 8.99
C ALA A 309 -5.77 -6.89 9.94
N HIS A 310 -4.83 -7.35 10.78
CA HIS A 310 -4.11 -6.46 11.68
C HIS A 310 -3.05 -5.65 10.95
N GLN A 311 -3.06 -4.35 11.18
CA GLN A 311 -2.16 -3.40 10.51
C GLN A 311 -1.80 -2.26 11.47
N LEU A 312 -0.71 -1.58 11.17
CA LEU A 312 -0.21 -0.46 11.97
C LEU A 312 0.05 0.76 11.10
N ASP A 313 -0.34 1.91 11.64
CA ASP A 313 -0.05 3.24 11.11
C ASP A 313 1.06 3.91 11.92
N PHE A 314 1.92 4.65 11.22
CA PHE A 314 3.00 5.42 11.80
C PHE A 314 2.99 6.85 11.27
N PHE A 315 3.14 7.80 12.18
CA PHE A 315 3.41 9.19 11.87
C PHE A 315 4.67 9.63 12.61
N GLY A 316 5.46 10.48 11.99
CA GLY A 316 6.63 11.04 12.65
C GLY A 316 7.40 12.02 11.78
N VAL A 317 8.65 12.26 12.17
CA VAL A 317 9.53 13.24 11.54
C VAL A 317 10.86 12.62 11.16
N ALA A 318 11.54 13.22 10.21
CA ALA A 318 12.92 12.90 9.93
C ALA A 318 13.78 13.27 11.18
N ALA A 319 14.54 12.30 11.71
CA ALA A 319 15.47 12.57 12.80
C ALA A 319 16.62 13.48 12.32
N ARG A 320 17.05 14.40 13.18
CA ARG A 320 18.15 15.34 12.91
C ARG A 320 19.51 14.66 12.96
#